data_b0308468bc8c50fae4b1cd0ae2038992
#
_entry.id   b0308468bc8c50fae4b1cd0ae2038992
#
_cell.length_a   1.000
_cell.length_b   1.000
_cell.length_c   1.000
_cell.angle_alpha   90.00
_cell.angle_beta   90.00
_cell.angle_gamma   90.00
#
_symmetry.space_group_name_H-M   'P 1'
#
loop_
_entity.id
_entity.type
_entity.pdbx_description
1 polymer ?
#
loop_
_entity_poly.entity_id
_entity_poly.type
_entity_poly.pdbx_seq_one_letter_code
_entity_poly.pdbx_strand_id
1 'polypeptide(L)'
;MSIQKFFLPVFLIAVSAGCGGGKQTPVARVEVEPSLVHLPFGQAQTVRLTWTPSAPLEGETPTVFVHLLDSQQKVIRTFDHPFPQRWREGGPVTDDFKVYQSALAPPLPAGKYQVVIGLYGKDGKRWALDGLGEPVGKNEYKGFQIEVPAQESGPKLTFSPTWLPIEAGGDKQVVARRWMADRGDIRVTDQTGPGVVWLVVQIPPMGKSDYTLALDPGASNPAVMVQGNCGGGETNFSGPGIHEVEVALDSPPPDAPCRVQLSANFSIQSRTTVGRKRSVSLENIAWVPGGSRKPTGQAAADQGSPTSPATPQ
;
A
#
# COMPACT_ATOMS: atom_id res chain seq x y z
N MET A 1 18.82 -22.72 80.95
CA MET A 1 19.58 -22.17 79.81
C MET A 1 18.57 -21.66 78.78
N SER A 2 18.32 -20.36 78.76
CA SER A 2 17.27 -19.72 78.01
C SER A 2 17.91 -19.06 76.77
N ILE A 3 17.52 -19.51 75.56
CA ILE A 3 18.05 -18.99 74.30
C ILE A 3 17.07 -17.93 73.79
N GLN A 4 17.51 -16.68 73.90
CA GLN A 4 16.80 -15.51 73.41
C GLN A 4 17.02 -15.34 71.90
N LYS A 5 15.94 -15.56 71.10
CA LYS A 5 15.96 -15.35 69.61
C LYS A 5 15.79 -13.85 69.36
N PHE A 6 16.82 -13.21 68.80
CA PHE A 6 16.77 -11.87 68.22
C PHE A 6 16.09 -11.95 66.84
N PHE A 7 14.92 -11.29 66.71
CA PHE A 7 14.29 -11.02 65.44
C PHE A 7 14.81 -9.66 64.89
N LEU A 8 15.53 -9.71 63.81
CA LEU A 8 15.94 -8.51 63.04
C LEU A 8 14.83 -8.17 62.04
N PRO A 9 14.24 -6.96 62.03
CA PRO A 9 13.27 -6.58 61.02
C PRO A 9 14.01 -6.19 59.75
N VAL A 10 13.78 -6.95 58.66
CA VAL A 10 14.20 -6.60 57.31
C VAL A 10 13.26 -5.50 56.79
N PHE A 11 13.74 -4.26 56.70
CA PHE A 11 13.06 -3.18 56.02
C PHE A 11 13.16 -3.40 54.50
N LEU A 12 12.08 -3.87 53.87
CA LEU A 12 11.95 -3.88 52.42
C LEU A 12 11.65 -2.45 51.96
N ILE A 13 12.67 -1.77 51.41
CA ILE A 13 12.49 -0.52 50.70
C ILE A 13 11.94 -0.87 49.34
N ALA A 14 10.62 -0.74 49.15
CA ALA A 14 9.97 -0.80 47.83
C ALA A 14 10.40 0.44 47.03
N VAL A 15 11.42 0.31 46.21
CA VAL A 15 11.74 1.28 45.16
C VAL A 15 10.64 1.20 44.11
N SER A 16 9.63 2.06 44.22
CA SER A 16 8.67 2.32 43.21
C SER A 16 9.42 3.02 42.06
N ALA A 17 9.92 2.21 41.09
CA ALA A 17 10.33 2.72 39.80
C ALA A 17 9.07 3.30 39.12
N GLY A 18 8.83 4.57 39.33
CA GLY A 18 7.84 5.33 38.63
C GLY A 18 8.19 5.30 37.12
N CYS A 19 7.50 4.50 36.35
CA CYS A 19 7.46 4.63 34.90
C CYS A 19 6.84 6.00 34.56
N GLY A 20 7.60 7.05 34.70
CA GLY A 20 7.30 8.38 34.18
C GLY A 20 7.41 8.34 32.66
N GLY A 21 6.37 7.85 31.98
CA GLY A 21 6.20 8.05 30.54
C GLY A 21 5.97 9.54 30.29
N GLY A 22 7.04 10.32 30.20
CA GLY A 22 6.97 11.72 29.78
C GLY A 22 6.22 11.79 28.46
N LYS A 23 5.19 12.65 28.37
CA LYS A 23 4.49 12.92 27.11
C LYS A 23 5.54 13.35 26.08
N GLN A 24 5.72 12.55 25.03
CA GLN A 24 6.59 12.94 23.94
C GLN A 24 6.01 14.18 23.25
N THR A 25 6.86 15.14 22.91
CA THR A 25 6.44 16.29 22.11
C THR A 25 6.06 15.83 20.70
N PRO A 26 4.87 16.19 20.19
CA PRO A 26 4.47 15.85 18.83
C PRO A 26 5.45 16.43 17.81
N VAL A 27 5.81 15.63 16.79
CA VAL A 27 6.69 16.05 15.70
C VAL A 27 5.93 16.68 14.54
N ALA A 28 4.62 16.45 14.47
CA ALA A 28 3.72 17.04 13.47
C ALA A 28 2.29 17.09 14.01
N ARG A 29 1.52 18.03 13.45
CA ARG A 29 0.06 18.00 13.45
C ARG A 29 -0.43 17.34 12.15
N VAL A 30 -1.50 16.54 12.24
CA VAL A 30 -2.08 15.79 11.11
C VAL A 30 -3.58 16.05 11.05
N GLU A 31 -4.07 16.35 9.86
CA GLU A 31 -5.49 16.46 9.54
C GLU A 31 -5.84 15.40 8.51
N VAL A 32 -7.05 14.83 8.57
CA VAL A 32 -7.48 13.71 7.73
C VAL A 32 -8.79 14.06 7.03
N GLU A 33 -8.85 13.82 5.73
CA GLU A 33 -10.04 13.97 4.88
C GLU A 33 -10.19 12.78 3.91
N PRO A 34 -11.39 12.18 3.81
CA PRO A 34 -12.57 12.36 4.67
C PRO A 34 -12.42 11.61 6.00
N SER A 35 -13.23 11.97 6.98
CA SER A 35 -13.28 11.27 8.29
C SER A 35 -14.04 9.93 8.24
N LEU A 36 -14.83 9.70 7.19
CA LEU A 36 -15.55 8.45 6.91
C LEU A 36 -15.40 8.10 5.43
N VAL A 37 -14.93 6.89 5.16
CA VAL A 37 -14.76 6.33 3.80
C VAL A 37 -15.76 5.20 3.59
N HIS A 38 -16.61 5.29 2.56
CA HIS A 38 -17.41 4.16 2.11
C HIS A 38 -16.59 3.31 1.15
N LEU A 39 -16.34 2.05 1.52
CA LEU A 39 -15.42 1.18 0.79
C LEU A 39 -16.08 -0.15 0.39
N PRO A 40 -16.81 -0.21 -0.73
CA PRO A 40 -17.32 -1.46 -1.30
C PRO A 40 -16.19 -2.40 -1.72
N PHE A 41 -16.51 -3.69 -1.85
CA PHE A 41 -15.55 -4.68 -2.35
C PHE A 41 -15.06 -4.35 -3.76
N GLY A 42 -13.78 -4.56 -4.01
CA GLY A 42 -13.14 -4.29 -5.30
C GLY A 42 -12.96 -2.80 -5.61
N GLN A 43 -13.16 -1.91 -4.63
CA GLN A 43 -13.00 -0.46 -4.82
C GLN A 43 -11.85 0.11 -3.99
N ALA A 44 -11.36 1.27 -4.44
CA ALA A 44 -10.43 2.11 -3.72
C ALA A 44 -10.97 3.54 -3.61
N GLN A 45 -10.59 4.22 -2.53
CA GLN A 45 -10.89 5.62 -2.27
C GLN A 45 -9.60 6.35 -1.88
N THR A 46 -9.46 7.58 -2.33
CA THR A 46 -8.35 8.43 -1.90
C THR A 46 -8.66 9.07 -0.56
N VAL A 47 -7.70 8.99 0.35
CA VAL A 47 -7.69 9.71 1.63
C VAL A 47 -6.54 10.69 1.59
N ARG A 48 -6.77 11.88 2.10
CA ARG A 48 -5.77 12.95 2.21
C ARG A 48 -5.36 13.13 3.65
N LEU A 49 -4.06 13.12 3.90
CA LEU A 49 -3.47 13.59 5.13
C LEU A 49 -2.79 14.94 4.86
N THR A 50 -3.06 15.91 5.70
CA THR A 50 -2.33 17.18 5.68
C THR A 50 -1.43 17.21 6.90
N TRP A 51 -0.14 17.13 6.68
CA TRP A 51 0.91 17.14 7.68
C TRP A 51 1.45 18.53 7.88
N THR A 52 1.55 18.99 9.12
CA THR A 52 2.27 20.21 9.52
C THR A 52 3.43 19.84 10.44
N PRO A 53 4.62 19.55 9.90
CA PRO A 53 5.80 19.21 10.70
C PRO A 53 6.21 20.36 11.64
N SER A 54 6.45 20.04 12.91
CA SER A 54 6.81 21.01 13.96
C SER A 54 8.17 20.71 14.60
N ALA A 55 8.80 19.61 14.25
CA ALA A 55 10.11 19.23 14.74
C ALA A 55 10.90 18.46 13.67
N PRO A 56 12.25 18.56 13.65
CA PRO A 56 13.07 17.80 12.71
C PRO A 56 13.02 16.30 13.03
N LEU A 57 13.05 15.47 11.99
CA LEU A 57 13.36 14.06 12.08
C LEU A 57 14.75 13.86 11.48
N GLU A 58 15.72 13.52 12.33
CA GLU A 58 17.11 13.39 11.90
C GLU A 58 17.27 12.25 10.87
N GLY A 59 17.74 12.62 9.68
CA GLY A 59 18.36 11.70 8.72
C GLY A 59 17.45 10.77 7.92
N GLU A 60 16.13 10.69 8.17
CA GLU A 60 15.29 9.66 7.58
C GLU A 60 14.02 10.21 6.90
N THR A 61 13.60 9.52 5.84
CA THR A 61 12.22 9.61 5.35
C THR A 61 11.40 8.63 6.18
N PRO A 62 10.47 9.10 7.03
CA PRO A 62 9.64 8.21 7.83
C PRO A 62 8.66 7.44 6.96
N THR A 63 8.14 6.33 7.49
CA THR A 63 7.01 5.61 6.93
C THR A 63 5.74 6.05 7.67
N VAL A 64 4.73 6.40 6.90
CA VAL A 64 3.37 6.58 7.39
C VAL A 64 2.74 5.20 7.51
N PHE A 65 2.37 4.79 8.72
CA PHE A 65 1.58 3.59 8.86
C PHE A 65 0.10 3.94 8.94
N VAL A 66 -0.69 3.15 8.23
CA VAL A 66 -2.15 3.27 8.17
C VAL A 66 -2.74 1.89 8.31
N HIS A 67 -3.26 1.58 9.48
CA HIS A 67 -3.71 0.25 9.84
C HIS A 67 -5.22 0.19 10.05
N LEU A 68 -5.90 -0.72 9.35
CA LEU A 68 -7.30 -1.04 9.55
C LEU A 68 -7.44 -2.06 10.68
N LEU A 69 -8.23 -1.72 11.68
CA LEU A 69 -8.48 -2.55 12.84
C LEU A 69 -9.85 -3.20 12.79
N ASP A 70 -9.94 -4.45 13.24
CA ASP A 70 -11.21 -5.12 13.52
C ASP A 70 -11.80 -4.67 14.87
N SER A 71 -12.96 -5.25 15.25
CA SER A 71 -13.62 -4.98 16.53
C SER A 71 -12.81 -5.39 17.76
N GLN A 72 -11.79 -6.23 17.59
CA GLN A 72 -10.88 -6.67 18.64
C GLN A 72 -9.57 -5.86 18.67
N GLN A 73 -9.50 -4.74 17.96
CA GLN A 73 -8.31 -3.90 17.80
C GLN A 73 -7.13 -4.62 17.11
N LYS A 74 -7.40 -5.69 16.37
CA LYS A 74 -6.38 -6.41 15.62
C LYS A 74 -6.25 -5.81 14.23
N VAL A 75 -5.01 -5.59 13.78
CA VAL A 75 -4.72 -5.13 12.41
C VAL A 75 -5.09 -6.22 11.39
N ILE A 76 -6.00 -5.90 10.49
CA ILE A 76 -6.49 -6.82 9.43
C ILE A 76 -6.04 -6.40 8.03
N ARG A 77 -5.74 -5.12 7.81
CA ARG A 77 -5.15 -4.57 6.57
C ARG A 77 -4.17 -3.47 6.93
N THR A 78 -3.19 -3.24 6.06
CA THR A 78 -2.26 -2.10 6.16
C THR A 78 -2.20 -1.36 4.83
N PHE A 79 -2.00 -0.04 4.89
CA PHE A 79 -1.82 0.86 3.75
C PHE A 79 -0.56 1.71 3.97
N ASP A 80 0.47 1.07 4.52
CA ASP A 80 1.72 1.73 4.88
C ASP A 80 2.45 2.22 3.62
N HIS A 81 2.98 3.43 3.68
CA HIS A 81 3.68 4.04 2.55
C HIS A 81 4.78 5.00 3.04
N PRO A 82 5.81 5.27 2.22
CA PRO A 82 6.80 6.28 2.54
C PRO A 82 6.14 7.66 2.67
N PHE A 83 6.63 8.49 3.57
CA PHE A 83 6.23 9.90 3.62
C PHE A 83 6.48 10.55 2.23
N PRO A 84 5.56 11.36 1.68
CA PRO A 84 5.54 11.70 0.25
C PRO A 84 6.72 12.56 -0.22
N GLN A 85 7.44 13.17 0.71
CA GLN A 85 8.63 13.97 0.41
C GLN A 85 9.65 13.90 1.53
N ARG A 86 10.80 14.54 1.37
CA ARG A 86 11.77 14.67 2.47
C ARG A 86 11.15 15.45 3.62
N TRP A 87 11.23 14.89 4.84
CA TRP A 87 10.74 15.55 6.05
C TRP A 87 11.46 16.87 6.29
N ARG A 88 10.69 17.94 6.48
CA ARG A 88 11.19 19.29 6.82
C ARG A 88 10.17 19.97 7.72
N GLU A 89 10.65 20.73 8.68
CA GLU A 89 9.80 21.67 9.42
C GLU A 89 9.22 22.74 8.49
N GLY A 90 8.06 23.27 8.83
CA GLY A 90 7.46 24.40 8.14
C GLY A 90 6.10 24.11 7.54
N GLY A 91 5.90 24.50 6.30
CA GLY A 91 4.60 24.50 5.65
C GLY A 91 3.94 23.10 5.54
N PRO A 92 2.62 23.07 5.27
CA PRO A 92 1.87 21.83 5.19
C PRO A 92 2.32 20.96 4.02
N VAL A 93 2.31 19.65 4.23
CA VAL A 93 2.59 18.60 3.24
C VAL A 93 1.32 17.80 3.01
N THR A 94 0.88 17.75 1.77
CA THR A 94 -0.26 16.90 1.38
C THR A 94 0.23 15.51 1.02
N ASP A 95 -0.46 14.51 1.55
CA ASP A 95 -0.19 13.09 1.37
C ASP A 95 -1.49 12.40 0.97
N ASP A 96 -1.66 12.19 -0.34
CA ASP A 96 -2.82 11.51 -0.90
C ASP A 96 -2.48 10.03 -1.11
N PHE A 97 -3.17 9.15 -0.40
CA PHE A 97 -2.98 7.70 -0.52
C PHE A 97 -4.33 6.98 -0.73
N LYS A 98 -4.25 5.73 -1.17
CA LYS A 98 -5.45 4.93 -1.41
C LYS A 98 -5.70 3.94 -0.28
N VAL A 99 -6.93 3.90 0.22
CA VAL A 99 -7.48 2.77 0.97
C VAL A 99 -8.33 1.94 0.03
N TYR A 100 -8.25 0.61 0.12
CA TYR A 100 -8.88 -0.26 -0.87
C TYR A 100 -9.29 -1.62 -0.30
N GLN A 101 -10.29 -2.22 -0.95
CA GLN A 101 -10.52 -3.65 -0.91
C GLN A 101 -10.11 -4.25 -2.26
N SER A 102 -8.98 -4.95 -2.28
CA SER A 102 -8.49 -5.59 -3.52
C SER A 102 -9.47 -6.64 -4.02
N ALA A 103 -9.80 -6.61 -5.31
CA ALA A 103 -10.63 -7.64 -5.93
C ALA A 103 -9.97 -9.04 -5.97
N LEU A 104 -8.71 -9.16 -5.57
CA LEU A 104 -8.02 -10.44 -5.39
C LEU A 104 -8.23 -11.06 -4.01
N ALA A 105 -8.48 -10.22 -3.00
CA ALA A 105 -8.61 -10.67 -1.61
C ALA A 105 -10.06 -11.06 -1.28
N PRO A 106 -10.30 -11.85 -0.24
CA PRO A 106 -11.64 -12.02 0.30
C PRO A 106 -12.23 -10.68 0.74
N PRO A 107 -13.53 -10.43 0.51
CA PRO A 107 -14.19 -9.21 0.98
C PRO A 107 -14.14 -9.10 2.50
N LEU A 108 -14.04 -7.87 2.99
CA LEU A 108 -14.22 -7.61 4.42
C LEU A 108 -15.70 -7.76 4.78
N PRO A 109 -16.01 -8.29 5.98
CA PRO A 109 -17.38 -8.29 6.49
C PRO A 109 -17.97 -6.88 6.51
N ALA A 110 -19.29 -6.78 6.27
CA ALA A 110 -20.01 -5.51 6.39
C ALA A 110 -19.88 -4.92 7.81
N GLY A 111 -19.67 -3.62 7.92
CA GLY A 111 -19.52 -2.95 9.21
C GLY A 111 -18.66 -1.72 9.17
N LYS A 112 -18.45 -1.13 10.35
CA LYS A 112 -17.57 0.01 10.54
C LYS A 112 -16.25 -0.42 11.16
N TYR A 113 -15.17 0.06 10.60
CA TYR A 113 -13.80 -0.25 10.99
C TYR A 113 -13.06 1.03 11.36
N GLN A 114 -12.23 0.95 12.39
CA GLN A 114 -11.35 2.05 12.77
C GLN A 114 -10.04 1.96 12.01
N VAL A 115 -9.58 3.08 11.46
CA VAL A 115 -8.23 3.23 10.92
C VAL A 115 -7.38 4.01 11.91
N VAL A 116 -6.20 3.50 12.21
CA VAL A 116 -5.18 4.17 13.02
C VAL A 116 -4.01 4.61 12.14
N ILE A 117 -3.44 5.76 12.50
CA ILE A 117 -2.36 6.42 11.76
C ILE A 117 -1.22 6.72 12.72
N GLY A 118 0.00 6.68 12.20
CA GLY A 118 1.20 7.13 12.90
C GLY A 118 2.41 7.19 11.99
N LEU A 119 3.56 7.48 12.57
CA LEU A 119 4.85 7.55 11.89
C LEU A 119 5.86 6.62 12.56
N TYR A 120 6.67 5.94 11.76
CA TYR A 120 7.81 5.19 12.27
C TYR A 120 9.06 5.31 11.37
N GLY A 121 10.24 5.17 11.98
CA GLY A 121 11.53 5.10 11.31
C GLY A 121 11.97 3.67 11.02
N LYS A 122 13.09 3.53 10.33
CA LYS A 122 13.69 2.22 9.98
C LYS A 122 14.06 1.38 11.20
N ASP A 123 14.37 2.04 12.31
CA ASP A 123 14.66 1.43 13.61
C ASP A 123 13.40 0.99 14.38
N GLY A 124 12.21 1.23 13.82
CA GLY A 124 10.92 0.98 14.46
C GLY A 124 10.53 2.03 15.51
N LYS A 125 11.31 3.10 15.67
CA LYS A 125 10.96 4.23 16.53
C LYS A 125 9.69 4.89 16.01
N ARG A 126 8.73 5.14 16.90
CA ARG A 126 7.48 5.84 16.60
C ARG A 126 7.49 7.23 17.22
N TRP A 127 6.95 8.20 16.50
CA TRP A 127 6.88 9.58 16.92
C TRP A 127 5.46 9.98 17.34
N ALA A 128 5.38 10.87 18.32
CA ALA A 128 4.11 11.43 18.74
C ALA A 128 3.57 12.40 17.68
N LEU A 129 2.25 12.38 17.49
CA LEU A 129 1.51 13.25 16.58
C LEU A 129 0.45 14.04 17.34
N ASP A 130 -0.02 15.14 16.75
CA ASP A 130 -1.14 15.96 17.20
C ASP A 130 -2.20 16.08 16.08
N GLY A 131 -3.39 16.55 16.42
CA GLY A 131 -4.48 16.78 15.47
C GLY A 131 -5.32 15.55 15.12
N LEU A 132 -4.88 14.35 15.47
CA LEU A 132 -5.63 13.09 15.32
C LEU A 132 -6.50 12.80 16.55
N GLY A 133 -7.34 11.76 16.45
CA GLY A 133 -8.16 11.29 17.56
C GLY A 133 -7.32 10.67 18.69
N GLU A 134 -8.02 10.05 19.66
CA GLU A 134 -7.37 9.43 20.82
C GLU A 134 -6.34 8.37 20.42
N PRO A 135 -5.23 8.25 21.18
CA PRO A 135 -4.28 7.19 20.99
C PRO A 135 -4.93 5.82 21.36
N VAL A 136 -4.70 4.81 20.53
CA VAL A 136 -5.09 3.43 20.78
C VAL A 136 -3.92 2.55 21.17
N GLY A 137 -2.70 3.05 20.98
CA GLY A 137 -1.44 2.39 21.30
C GLY A 137 -0.30 3.40 21.43
N LYS A 138 0.94 2.91 21.53
CA LYS A 138 2.10 3.78 21.60
C LYS A 138 2.31 4.53 20.29
N ASN A 139 1.94 5.84 20.27
CA ASN A 139 2.01 6.70 19.08
C ASN A 139 1.23 6.13 17.87
N GLU A 140 0.07 5.54 18.15
CA GLU A 140 -0.95 5.11 17.20
C GLU A 140 -2.22 5.86 17.50
N TYR A 141 -2.77 6.58 16.54
CA TYR A 141 -3.88 7.51 16.76
C TYR A 141 -5.07 7.14 15.88
N LYS A 142 -6.30 7.27 16.41
CA LYS A 142 -7.52 7.16 15.59
C LYS A 142 -7.48 8.25 14.52
N GLY A 143 -7.48 7.83 13.25
CA GLY A 143 -7.49 8.73 12.11
C GLY A 143 -8.91 8.92 11.57
N PHE A 144 -9.41 7.92 10.86
CA PHE A 144 -10.71 7.95 10.21
C PHE A 144 -11.42 6.59 10.32
N GLN A 145 -12.64 6.50 9.79
CA GLN A 145 -13.40 5.26 9.74
C GLN A 145 -13.60 4.78 8.31
N ILE A 146 -13.66 3.45 8.14
CA ILE A 146 -14.09 2.82 6.90
C ILE A 146 -15.42 2.13 7.17
N GLU A 147 -16.42 2.38 6.32
CA GLU A 147 -17.69 1.67 6.30
C GLU A 147 -17.73 0.73 5.09
N VAL A 148 -17.84 -0.56 5.37
CA VAL A 148 -18.03 -1.60 4.36
C VAL A 148 -19.53 -1.88 4.26
N PRO A 149 -20.14 -1.67 3.08
CA PRO A 149 -21.59 -1.86 2.92
C PRO A 149 -21.98 -3.33 2.99
N ALA A 150 -23.23 -3.61 3.41
CA ALA A 150 -23.77 -4.96 3.49
C ALA A 150 -24.07 -5.59 2.12
N GLN A 151 -24.25 -4.76 1.10
CA GLN A 151 -24.47 -5.22 -0.27
C GLN A 151 -23.34 -4.77 -1.17
N GLU A 152 -22.88 -5.66 -2.03
CA GLU A 152 -21.94 -5.29 -3.08
C GLU A 152 -22.59 -4.29 -4.03
N SER A 153 -21.93 -3.17 -4.24
CA SER A 153 -22.37 -2.12 -5.15
C SER A 153 -21.19 -1.64 -5.99
N GLY A 154 -21.49 -1.36 -7.27
CA GLY A 154 -20.51 -0.81 -8.20
C GLY A 154 -19.82 -1.85 -9.08
N PRO A 155 -18.81 -1.41 -9.83
CA PRO A 155 -18.16 -2.21 -10.84
C PRO A 155 -17.48 -3.45 -10.29
N LYS A 156 -17.62 -4.56 -11.02
CA LYS A 156 -16.96 -5.83 -10.72
C LYS A 156 -15.79 -6.04 -11.67
N LEU A 157 -14.68 -6.50 -11.11
CA LEU A 157 -13.45 -6.81 -11.83
C LEU A 157 -13.34 -8.32 -12.03
N THR A 158 -13.39 -8.77 -13.28
CA THR A 158 -13.32 -10.19 -13.64
C THR A 158 -12.13 -10.47 -14.55
N PHE A 159 -11.54 -11.64 -14.42
CA PHE A 159 -10.26 -11.99 -15.04
C PHE A 159 -10.44 -13.03 -16.14
N SER A 160 -9.71 -12.86 -17.25
CA SER A 160 -9.66 -13.88 -18.32
C SER A 160 -8.95 -15.16 -17.83
N PRO A 161 -9.15 -16.30 -18.54
CA PRO A 161 -8.50 -17.58 -18.19
C PRO A 161 -6.98 -17.58 -18.28
N THR A 162 -6.37 -16.57 -18.87
CA THR A 162 -4.91 -16.39 -18.94
C THR A 162 -4.27 -15.95 -17.62
N TRP A 163 -5.09 -15.50 -16.68
CA TRP A 163 -4.67 -15.28 -15.31
C TRP A 163 -4.65 -16.61 -14.55
N LEU A 164 -3.55 -16.89 -13.86
CA LEU A 164 -3.42 -18.08 -13.02
C LEU A 164 -4.32 -17.98 -11.78
N PRO A 165 -4.55 -19.07 -11.05
CA PRO A 165 -5.28 -19.03 -9.79
C PRO A 165 -4.69 -18.02 -8.80
N ILE A 166 -5.55 -17.47 -7.94
CA ILE A 166 -5.14 -16.58 -6.86
C ILE A 166 -4.28 -17.36 -5.87
N GLU A 167 -3.14 -16.78 -5.49
CA GLU A 167 -2.25 -17.28 -4.44
C GLU A 167 -2.36 -16.37 -3.19
N ALA A 168 -2.06 -16.90 -2.02
CA ALA A 168 -1.95 -16.07 -0.82
C ALA A 168 -0.81 -15.05 -0.98
N GLY A 169 -1.05 -13.84 -0.54
CA GLY A 169 -0.05 -12.79 -0.48
C GLY A 169 0.94 -12.99 0.68
N GLY A 170 1.92 -12.10 0.75
CA GLY A 170 2.98 -12.19 1.76
C GLY A 170 2.62 -11.57 3.11
N ASP A 171 1.69 -10.62 3.14
CA ASP A 171 1.37 -9.81 4.31
C ASP A 171 -0.04 -9.21 4.26
N LYS A 172 -0.32 -8.24 5.15
CA LYS A 172 -1.63 -7.59 5.26
C LYS A 172 -1.86 -6.48 4.23
N GLN A 173 -0.83 -6.03 3.55
CA GLN A 173 -0.92 -5.08 2.44
C GLN A 173 -1.19 -5.83 1.13
N VAL A 174 -0.53 -6.96 0.94
CA VAL A 174 -0.74 -7.85 -0.20
C VAL A 174 -1.32 -9.16 0.32
N VAL A 175 -2.63 -9.17 0.55
CA VAL A 175 -3.35 -10.35 1.12
C VAL A 175 -3.42 -11.50 0.13
N ALA A 176 -3.52 -11.18 -1.14
CA ALA A 176 -3.58 -12.14 -2.24
C ALA A 176 -2.90 -11.57 -3.47
N ARG A 177 -2.36 -12.43 -4.30
CA ARG A 177 -1.75 -12.08 -5.59
C ARG A 177 -2.22 -12.99 -6.69
N ARG A 178 -2.07 -12.53 -7.93
CA ARG A 178 -2.42 -13.32 -9.11
C ARG A 178 -1.38 -13.15 -10.21
N TRP A 179 -0.86 -14.26 -10.70
CA TRP A 179 0.10 -14.25 -11.79
C TRP A 179 -0.60 -14.22 -13.15
N MET A 180 -0.03 -13.47 -14.06
CA MET A 180 -0.41 -13.48 -15.47
C MET A 180 0.53 -14.43 -16.24
N ALA A 181 0.05 -15.06 -17.31
CA ALA A 181 0.93 -15.76 -18.26
C ALA A 181 1.79 -14.75 -19.02
N ASP A 182 1.53 -14.49 -20.28
CA ASP A 182 2.19 -13.44 -21.09
C ASP A 182 1.25 -12.27 -21.39
N ARG A 183 -0.06 -12.53 -21.39
CA ARG A 183 -1.12 -11.55 -21.63
C ARG A 183 -2.33 -11.85 -20.77
N GLY A 184 -2.99 -10.82 -20.26
CA GLY A 184 -4.19 -10.97 -19.44
C GLY A 184 -5.17 -9.83 -19.63
N ASP A 185 -6.46 -10.17 -19.66
CA ASP A 185 -7.56 -9.19 -19.70
C ASP A 185 -8.28 -9.16 -18.36
N ILE A 186 -8.64 -7.95 -17.94
CA ILE A 186 -9.49 -7.66 -16.78
C ILE A 186 -10.72 -6.96 -17.33
N ARG A 187 -11.91 -7.50 -17.10
CA ARG A 187 -13.18 -6.90 -17.51
C ARG A 187 -13.78 -6.13 -16.35
N VAL A 188 -14.34 -4.98 -16.66
CA VAL A 188 -15.09 -4.14 -15.73
C VAL A 188 -16.56 -4.21 -16.10
N THR A 189 -17.36 -4.87 -15.27
CA THR A 189 -18.81 -4.99 -15.45
C THR A 189 -19.55 -4.14 -14.41
N ASP A 190 -20.84 -3.90 -14.64
CA ASP A 190 -21.70 -3.10 -13.74
C ASP A 190 -21.18 -1.65 -13.51
N GLN A 191 -20.37 -1.16 -14.44
CA GLN A 191 -19.88 0.21 -14.44
C GLN A 191 -20.99 1.17 -14.86
N THR A 192 -21.27 2.18 -14.03
CA THR A 192 -22.34 3.17 -14.29
C THR A 192 -21.83 4.54 -14.74
N GLY A 193 -20.52 4.73 -14.78
CA GLY A 193 -19.89 5.99 -15.17
C GLY A 193 -18.38 5.84 -15.33
N PRO A 194 -17.67 6.93 -15.63
CA PRO A 194 -16.22 6.89 -15.77
C PRO A 194 -15.53 6.58 -14.44
N GLY A 195 -14.32 6.06 -14.50
CA GLY A 195 -13.49 5.79 -13.33
C GLY A 195 -12.12 5.26 -13.71
N VAL A 196 -11.40 4.75 -12.75
CA VAL A 196 -10.03 4.28 -12.94
C VAL A 196 -9.90 2.84 -12.43
N VAL A 197 -9.32 1.96 -13.22
CA VAL A 197 -8.78 0.69 -12.71
C VAL A 197 -7.38 0.96 -12.18
N TRP A 198 -7.26 0.88 -10.87
CA TRP A 198 -5.98 1.01 -10.16
C TRP A 198 -5.37 -0.37 -9.97
N LEU A 199 -4.10 -0.51 -10.33
CA LEU A 199 -3.34 -1.76 -10.33
C LEU A 199 -2.03 -1.56 -9.58
N VAL A 200 -1.65 -2.53 -8.75
CA VAL A 200 -0.30 -2.69 -8.23
C VAL A 200 0.29 -3.95 -8.83
N VAL A 201 1.30 -3.77 -9.68
CA VAL A 201 1.91 -4.83 -10.49
C VAL A 201 3.37 -4.99 -10.08
N GLN A 202 3.81 -6.23 -9.87
CA GLN A 202 5.21 -6.52 -9.58
C GLN A 202 5.88 -7.18 -10.78
N ILE A 203 6.97 -6.58 -11.27
CA ILE A 203 7.95 -7.22 -12.13
C ILE A 203 9.03 -7.83 -11.24
N PRO A 204 9.23 -9.16 -11.25
CA PRO A 204 10.21 -9.80 -10.38
C PRO A 204 11.64 -9.37 -10.70
N PRO A 205 12.54 -9.33 -9.71
CA PRO A 205 13.93 -9.00 -9.93
C PRO A 205 14.63 -10.07 -10.80
N MET A 206 15.50 -9.60 -11.68
CA MET A 206 16.33 -10.50 -12.50
C MET A 206 17.36 -11.24 -11.62
N GLY A 207 17.65 -12.50 -11.97
CA GLY A 207 18.79 -13.23 -11.37
C GLY A 207 18.57 -13.83 -9.99
N LYS A 208 17.33 -14.04 -9.52
CA LYS A 208 17.11 -14.85 -8.32
C LYS A 208 17.37 -16.34 -8.56
N SER A 209 17.73 -17.06 -7.48
CA SER A 209 18.08 -18.50 -7.53
C SER A 209 16.91 -19.39 -7.97
N ASP A 210 15.68 -18.96 -7.75
CA ASP A 210 14.49 -19.82 -7.84
C ASP A 210 13.83 -19.81 -9.22
N TYR A 211 14.22 -18.85 -10.09
CA TYR A 211 13.66 -18.73 -11.44
C TYR A 211 14.63 -18.04 -12.40
N THR A 212 14.38 -18.23 -13.70
CA THR A 212 15.00 -17.46 -14.78
C THR A 212 13.96 -16.56 -15.43
N LEU A 213 14.33 -15.33 -15.73
CA LEU A 213 13.53 -14.41 -16.52
C LEU A 213 14.02 -14.46 -17.96
N ALA A 214 13.14 -14.84 -18.87
CA ALA A 214 13.42 -14.89 -20.32
C ALA A 214 12.70 -13.71 -20.99
N LEU A 215 13.46 -12.84 -21.65
CA LEU A 215 12.93 -11.73 -22.45
C LEU A 215 12.50 -12.22 -23.83
N ASP A 216 11.52 -11.56 -24.42
CA ASP A 216 11.14 -11.77 -25.81
C ASP A 216 12.28 -11.31 -26.76
N PRO A 217 12.37 -11.86 -27.99
CA PRO A 217 13.39 -11.48 -28.95
C PRO A 217 13.40 -9.96 -29.21
N GLY A 218 14.58 -9.34 -29.04
CA GLY A 218 14.77 -7.90 -29.25
C GLY A 218 14.47 -7.02 -28.03
N ALA A 219 13.95 -7.58 -26.94
CA ALA A 219 13.76 -6.84 -25.70
C ALA A 219 15.07 -6.76 -24.91
N SER A 220 15.40 -5.57 -24.41
CA SER A 220 16.59 -5.32 -23.56
C SER A 220 16.26 -5.35 -22.06
N ASN A 221 15.01 -5.05 -21.69
CA ASN A 221 14.53 -4.99 -20.32
C ASN A 221 13.14 -5.62 -20.20
N PRO A 222 12.78 -6.18 -19.04
CA PRO A 222 11.41 -6.61 -18.80
C PRO A 222 10.48 -5.38 -18.75
N ALA A 223 9.43 -5.42 -19.54
CA ALA A 223 8.44 -4.34 -19.65
C ALA A 223 7.02 -4.89 -19.70
N VAL A 224 6.09 -4.08 -19.25
CA VAL A 224 4.65 -4.36 -19.29
C VAL A 224 3.93 -3.20 -19.95
N MET A 225 3.09 -3.52 -20.89
CA MET A 225 2.15 -2.60 -21.53
C MET A 225 0.76 -2.83 -20.90
N VAL A 226 0.09 -1.73 -20.56
CA VAL A 226 -1.28 -1.75 -20.04
C VAL A 226 -2.13 -0.83 -20.90
N GLN A 227 -3.28 -1.33 -21.36
CA GLN A 227 -4.18 -0.63 -22.27
C GLN A 227 -5.64 -0.80 -21.87
N GLY A 228 -6.39 0.31 -21.87
CA GLY A 228 -7.85 0.31 -21.74
C GLY A 228 -8.56 0.39 -23.09
N ASN A 229 -9.67 -0.32 -23.27
CA ASN A 229 -10.47 -0.25 -24.50
C ASN A 229 -11.57 0.81 -24.49
N CYS A 230 -11.87 1.40 -23.32
CA CYS A 230 -12.86 2.46 -23.13
C CYS A 230 -12.15 3.79 -22.81
N GLY A 231 -11.36 4.34 -23.73
CA GLY A 231 -10.71 5.64 -23.57
C GLY A 231 -9.43 5.68 -22.74
N GLY A 232 -8.98 4.56 -22.18
CA GLY A 232 -7.90 4.51 -21.17
C GLY A 232 -6.48 4.83 -21.63
N GLY A 233 -6.25 4.87 -22.94
CA GLY A 233 -4.89 5.04 -23.48
C GLY A 233 -3.99 3.83 -23.19
N GLU A 234 -2.71 4.01 -23.47
CA GLU A 234 -1.65 3.02 -23.27
C GLU A 234 -0.63 3.56 -22.25
N THR A 235 -0.21 2.71 -21.34
CA THR A 235 0.84 3.01 -20.36
C THR A 235 1.85 1.87 -20.37
N ASN A 236 3.14 2.24 -20.45
CA ASN A 236 4.24 1.29 -20.42
C ASN A 236 5.10 1.54 -19.18
N PHE A 237 5.52 0.48 -18.52
CA PHE A 237 6.51 0.53 -17.45
C PHE A 237 7.50 -0.62 -17.56
N SER A 238 8.70 -0.43 -17.06
CA SER A 238 9.80 -1.38 -17.23
C SER A 238 10.69 -1.46 -15.99
N GLY A 239 11.47 -2.54 -15.96
CA GLY A 239 12.40 -2.80 -14.87
C GLY A 239 11.76 -3.54 -13.69
N PRO A 240 12.58 -4.28 -12.92
CA PRO A 240 12.13 -4.98 -11.72
C PRO A 240 11.59 -4.02 -10.66
N GLY A 241 10.56 -4.44 -9.94
CA GLY A 241 9.99 -3.66 -8.85
C GLY A 241 8.47 -3.68 -8.81
N ILE A 242 7.92 -2.89 -7.92
CA ILE A 242 6.47 -2.66 -7.78
C ILE A 242 6.11 -1.39 -8.55
N HIS A 243 5.11 -1.50 -9.41
CA HIS A 243 4.60 -0.42 -10.23
C HIS A 243 3.14 -0.19 -9.92
N GLU A 244 2.78 1.04 -9.58
CA GLU A 244 1.41 1.48 -9.44
C GLU A 244 0.94 2.07 -10.75
N VAL A 245 -0.18 1.57 -11.28
CA VAL A 245 -0.70 1.94 -12.60
C VAL A 245 -2.17 2.32 -12.49
N GLU A 246 -2.54 3.42 -13.11
CA GLU A 246 -3.90 3.90 -13.21
C GLU A 246 -4.35 3.88 -14.67
N VAL A 247 -5.44 3.16 -14.95
CA VAL A 247 -6.06 3.09 -16.27
C VAL A 247 -7.43 3.76 -16.21
N ALA A 248 -7.52 4.97 -16.72
CA ALA A 248 -8.79 5.69 -16.79
C ALA A 248 -9.70 5.02 -17.83
N LEU A 249 -10.94 4.76 -17.46
CA LEU A 249 -11.96 4.23 -18.34
C LEU A 249 -13.14 5.21 -18.39
N ASP A 250 -13.59 5.49 -19.59
CA ASP A 250 -14.83 6.23 -19.82
C ASP A 250 -16.05 5.33 -19.51
N SER A 251 -17.25 5.87 -19.66
CA SER A 251 -18.46 5.05 -19.55
C SER A 251 -18.45 3.91 -20.58
N PRO A 252 -18.88 2.70 -20.21
CA PRO A 252 -18.87 1.59 -21.13
C PRO A 252 -19.84 1.84 -22.30
N PRO A 253 -19.53 1.34 -23.51
CA PRO A 253 -20.48 1.30 -24.58
C PRO A 253 -21.66 0.39 -24.23
N PRO A 254 -22.86 0.61 -24.86
CA PRO A 254 -24.09 -0.10 -24.46
C PRO A 254 -23.98 -1.64 -24.50
N ASP A 255 -23.17 -2.17 -25.41
CA ASP A 255 -23.16 -3.62 -25.72
C ASP A 255 -21.87 -4.34 -25.28
N ALA A 256 -20.94 -3.67 -24.61
CA ALA A 256 -19.69 -4.30 -24.25
C ALA A 256 -19.09 -3.74 -22.94
N PRO A 257 -18.58 -4.62 -22.05
CA PRO A 257 -17.87 -4.15 -20.87
C PRO A 257 -16.52 -3.53 -21.25
N CYS A 258 -16.10 -2.56 -20.44
CA CYS A 258 -14.73 -2.06 -20.52
C CYS A 258 -13.72 -3.15 -20.15
N ARG A 259 -12.53 -3.07 -20.73
CA ARG A 259 -11.43 -4.02 -20.47
C ARG A 259 -10.12 -3.26 -20.27
N VAL A 260 -9.33 -3.76 -19.34
CA VAL A 260 -7.92 -3.43 -19.20
C VAL A 260 -7.11 -4.64 -19.59
N GLN A 261 -6.22 -4.49 -20.56
CA GLN A 261 -5.33 -5.52 -21.04
C GLN A 261 -3.91 -5.25 -20.59
N LEU A 262 -3.27 -6.30 -20.08
CA LEU A 262 -1.86 -6.30 -19.77
C LEU A 262 -1.13 -7.25 -20.71
N SER A 263 0.05 -6.85 -21.22
CA SER A 263 0.96 -7.72 -21.96
C SER A 263 2.40 -7.50 -21.46
N ALA A 264 3.11 -8.60 -21.25
CA ALA A 264 4.50 -8.58 -20.82
C ALA A 264 5.40 -9.06 -21.95
N ASN A 265 6.56 -8.44 -22.14
CA ASN A 265 7.60 -8.86 -23.09
C ASN A 265 8.59 -9.85 -22.47
N PHE A 266 8.20 -10.53 -21.41
CA PHE A 266 9.04 -11.51 -20.72
C PHE A 266 8.22 -12.63 -20.11
N SER A 267 8.91 -13.72 -19.78
CA SER A 267 8.33 -14.81 -19.01
C SER A 267 9.27 -15.28 -17.91
N ILE A 268 8.70 -15.85 -16.87
CA ILE A 268 9.39 -16.40 -15.71
C ILE A 268 9.25 -17.93 -15.80
N GLN A 269 10.39 -18.60 -15.71
CA GLN A 269 10.46 -20.06 -15.61
C GLN A 269 11.00 -20.43 -14.24
N SER A 270 10.21 -21.15 -13.45
CA SER A 270 10.70 -21.72 -12.19
C SER A 270 11.75 -22.81 -12.49
N ARG A 271 12.82 -22.81 -11.72
CA ARG A 271 13.86 -23.85 -11.80
C ARG A 271 13.46 -25.13 -11.07
N THR A 272 12.47 -25.05 -10.17
CA THR A 272 12.10 -26.13 -9.28
C THR A 272 10.77 -26.80 -9.64
N THR A 273 9.92 -26.15 -10.42
CA THR A 273 8.62 -26.67 -10.80
C THR A 273 8.40 -26.56 -12.31
N VAL A 274 8.03 -27.65 -12.93
CA VAL A 274 7.48 -27.66 -14.29
C VAL A 274 6.07 -27.08 -14.17
N GLY A 275 5.96 -25.76 -14.27
CA GLY A 275 4.72 -25.02 -14.07
C GLY A 275 4.29 -24.25 -15.32
N ARG A 276 3.10 -23.66 -15.24
CA ARG A 276 2.61 -22.75 -16.28
C ARG A 276 3.53 -21.52 -16.37
N LYS A 277 3.75 -21.06 -17.60
CA LYS A 277 4.45 -19.81 -17.89
C LYS A 277 3.86 -18.66 -17.05
N ARG A 278 4.69 -17.89 -16.41
CA ARG A 278 4.32 -16.71 -15.60
C ARG A 278 5.04 -15.48 -16.16
N SER A 279 4.53 -14.30 -15.91
CA SER A 279 5.21 -13.04 -16.22
C SER A 279 5.16 -12.09 -15.02
N VAL A 280 4.15 -11.26 -14.93
CA VAL A 280 3.96 -10.31 -13.82
C VAL A 280 3.03 -10.90 -12.76
N SER A 281 3.17 -10.46 -11.53
CA SER A 281 2.14 -10.65 -10.52
C SER A 281 1.36 -9.36 -10.30
N LEU A 282 0.05 -9.51 -10.22
CA LEU A 282 -0.87 -8.48 -9.77
C LEU A 282 -1.00 -8.63 -8.25
N GLU A 283 -0.52 -7.63 -7.53
CA GLU A 283 -0.51 -7.62 -6.06
C GLU A 283 -1.80 -7.00 -5.48
N ASN A 284 -2.31 -5.98 -6.15
CA ASN A 284 -3.59 -5.36 -5.82
C ASN A 284 -4.30 -4.86 -7.08
N ILE A 285 -5.62 -4.83 -7.02
CA ILE A 285 -6.47 -4.23 -8.02
C ILE A 285 -7.76 -3.73 -7.39
N ALA A 286 -8.17 -2.52 -7.77
CA ALA A 286 -9.43 -1.94 -7.34
C ALA A 286 -9.95 -0.94 -8.39
N TRP A 287 -11.25 -0.68 -8.33
CA TRP A 287 -11.92 0.39 -9.04
C TRP A 287 -11.92 1.67 -8.21
N VAL A 288 -11.55 2.80 -8.81
CA VAL A 288 -11.65 4.14 -8.24
C VAL A 288 -12.78 4.88 -8.96
N PRO A 289 -13.91 5.16 -8.31
CA PRO A 289 -15.02 5.86 -8.94
C PRO A 289 -14.69 7.33 -9.19
N GLY A 290 -15.17 7.88 -10.32
CA GLY A 290 -15.03 9.30 -10.63
C GLY A 290 -13.60 9.79 -10.90
N GLY A 291 -12.63 8.90 -11.03
CA GLY A 291 -11.26 9.23 -11.32
C GLY A 291 -11.15 9.93 -12.68
N SER A 292 -10.84 11.23 -12.68
CA SER A 292 -10.51 11.97 -13.89
C SER A 292 -9.08 11.66 -14.32
N ARG A 293 -8.81 11.68 -15.64
CA ARG A 293 -7.45 11.63 -16.19
C ARG A 293 -6.57 12.63 -15.46
N LYS A 294 -5.61 12.16 -14.68
CA LYS A 294 -4.44 12.99 -14.39
C LYS A 294 -3.77 13.27 -15.75
N PRO A 295 -3.52 14.51 -16.15
CA PRO A 295 -2.84 14.77 -17.42
C PRO A 295 -1.53 13.98 -17.41
N THR A 296 -1.35 13.09 -18.39
CA THR A 296 -0.11 12.37 -18.65
C THR A 296 0.94 13.39 -19.09
N GLY A 297 1.71 13.89 -18.12
CA GLY A 297 2.70 14.93 -18.37
C GLY A 297 3.51 15.23 -17.13
N GLN A 298 4.24 14.21 -16.67
CA GLN A 298 5.59 14.40 -16.09
C GLN A 298 6.19 13.02 -15.82
N ALA A 299 7.00 12.55 -16.79
CA ALA A 299 7.98 11.52 -16.50
C ALA A 299 8.77 11.99 -15.27
N ALA A 300 8.84 11.14 -14.25
CA ALA A 300 9.69 11.37 -13.10
C ALA A 300 11.09 11.65 -13.64
N ALA A 301 11.58 12.87 -13.41
CA ALA A 301 12.93 13.26 -13.78
C ALA A 301 13.90 12.32 -13.10
N ASP A 302 14.70 11.71 -13.95
CA ASP A 302 15.91 10.96 -13.68
C ASP A 302 16.63 11.49 -12.42
N GLN A 303 16.55 10.74 -11.31
CA GLN A 303 17.41 11.00 -10.17
C GLN A 303 18.80 10.44 -10.53
N GLY A 304 19.63 11.35 -11.04
CA GLY A 304 20.99 11.12 -11.44
C GLY A 304 21.77 10.25 -10.46
N SER A 305 22.38 9.21 -10.99
CA SER A 305 23.41 8.42 -10.34
C SER A 305 24.50 9.33 -9.75
N PRO A 306 24.95 9.12 -8.52
CA PRO A 306 26.07 9.85 -7.99
C PRO A 306 27.34 9.46 -8.77
N THR A 307 27.90 10.40 -9.49
CA THR A 307 29.25 10.32 -10.06
C THR A 307 30.26 10.11 -8.94
N SER A 308 30.95 8.98 -8.98
CA SER A 308 32.16 8.71 -8.16
C SER A 308 33.20 9.81 -8.37
N PRO A 309 33.84 10.32 -7.30
CA PRO A 309 34.94 11.24 -7.43
C PRO A 309 36.16 10.52 -7.96
N ALA A 310 36.79 11.11 -8.99
CA ALA A 310 38.07 10.66 -9.54
C ALA A 310 39.17 10.81 -8.49
N THR A 311 39.97 9.76 -8.34
CA THR A 311 41.20 9.74 -7.55
C THR A 311 42.28 10.57 -8.26
N PRO A 312 42.94 11.54 -7.61
CA PRO A 312 44.11 12.21 -8.19
C PRO A 312 45.34 11.31 -8.10
N GLN A 313 46.12 11.32 -9.19
CA GLN A 313 47.47 10.76 -9.26
C GLN A 313 48.46 11.63 -8.49
#